data_6cfb126ff9763a1e6e857677b6c13ce2
#
_entry.id   6cfb126ff9763a1e6e857677b6c13ce2
#
_cell.length_a   1.000
_cell.length_b   1.000
_cell.length_c   1.000
_cell.angle_alpha   90.00
_cell.angle_beta   90.00
_cell.angle_gamma   90.00
#
_symmetry.space_group_name_H-M   'P 1'
#
loop_
_entity.id
_entity.type
_entity.pdbx_description
1 polymer ?
#
loop_
_entity_poly.entity_id
_entity_poly.type
_entity_poly.pdbx_seq_one_letter_code
_entity_poly.pdbx_strand_id
1 'polypeptide(L)'
;MLKEERNEEAVFWYYVGQLRWRYYALGHKDKVSGSEESALMGALNQSIGTVVNRYAFGDLEQLRQTIDKAIAWDESNPNEFCPKDSVAEARAEVLEGLRELRQSTIDQADEIRKTRTENGLENR
;
A
#
# COMPACT_ATOMS: atom_id res chain seq x y z
N MET A 1 -22.16 5.97 9.30
CA MET A 1 -20.78 6.40 9.53
C MET A 1 -19.85 5.21 9.51
N LEU A 2 -18.80 5.27 8.72
CA LEU A 2 -17.78 4.23 8.71
C LEU A 2 -17.04 4.33 10.04
N LYS A 3 -17.00 3.23 10.77
CA LYS A 3 -16.25 3.15 12.01
C LYS A 3 -14.77 3.06 11.72
N GLU A 4 -13.93 3.56 12.61
CA GLU A 4 -12.49 3.52 12.50
C GLU A 4 -11.97 2.11 12.19
N GLU A 5 -12.53 1.08 12.82
CA GLU A 5 -12.16 -0.33 12.59
C GLU A 5 -12.32 -0.74 11.14
N ARG A 6 -13.40 -0.32 10.48
CA ARG A 6 -13.62 -0.63 9.07
C ARG A 6 -12.66 0.12 8.16
N ASN A 7 -12.33 1.35 8.53
CA ASN A 7 -11.37 2.15 7.78
C ASN A 7 -9.96 1.56 7.89
N GLU A 8 -9.57 1.14 9.07
CA GLU A 8 -8.28 0.47 9.30
C GLU A 8 -8.19 -0.84 8.54
N GLU A 9 -9.28 -1.62 8.56
CA GLU A 9 -9.37 -2.87 7.82
C GLU A 9 -9.26 -2.62 6.31
N ALA A 10 -9.92 -1.59 5.81
CA ALA A 10 -9.83 -1.20 4.41
C ALA A 10 -8.41 -0.78 4.03
N VAL A 11 -7.72 -0.04 4.88
CA VAL A 11 -6.32 0.34 4.67
C VAL A 11 -5.44 -0.91 4.61
N PHE A 12 -5.63 -1.84 5.55
CA PHE A 12 -4.88 -3.10 5.59
C PHE A 12 -5.03 -3.89 4.28
N TRP A 13 -6.26 -4.12 3.84
CA TRP A 13 -6.51 -4.88 2.61
C TRP A 13 -6.04 -4.15 1.36
N TYR A 14 -6.11 -2.82 1.37
CA TYR A 14 -5.56 -2.04 0.29
C TYR A 14 -4.05 -2.28 0.16
N TYR A 15 -3.30 -2.24 1.26
CA TYR A 15 -1.85 -2.47 1.21
C TYR A 15 -1.49 -3.91 0.87
N VAL A 16 -2.26 -4.89 1.33
CA VAL A 16 -2.09 -6.29 0.90
C VAL A 16 -2.27 -6.41 -0.62
N GLY A 17 -3.34 -5.83 -1.14
CA GLY A 17 -3.62 -5.85 -2.57
C GLY A 17 -2.55 -5.14 -3.40
N GLN A 18 -2.08 -3.98 -2.92
CA GLN A 18 -0.99 -3.23 -3.56
C GLN A 18 0.30 -4.04 -3.59
N LEU A 19 0.66 -4.63 -2.48
CA LEU A 19 1.85 -5.47 -2.39
C LEU A 19 1.80 -6.61 -3.40
N ARG A 20 0.71 -7.36 -3.42
CA ARG A 20 0.55 -8.52 -4.30
C ARG A 20 0.48 -8.14 -5.77
N TRP A 21 -0.26 -7.10 -6.12
CA TRP A 21 -0.33 -6.62 -7.49
C TRP A 21 1.03 -6.14 -7.98
N ARG A 22 1.74 -5.37 -7.17
CA ARG A 22 3.02 -4.78 -7.55
C ARG A 22 4.09 -5.82 -7.83
N TYR A 23 4.24 -6.83 -6.97
CA TYR A 23 5.27 -7.84 -7.26
C TYR A 23 4.87 -8.76 -8.41
N TYR A 24 3.58 -8.98 -8.61
CA TYR A 24 3.11 -9.66 -9.82
C TYR A 24 3.46 -8.87 -11.08
N ALA A 25 3.09 -7.59 -11.10
CA ALA A 25 3.31 -6.71 -12.25
C ALA A 25 4.80 -6.54 -12.55
N LEU A 26 5.62 -6.35 -11.52
CA LEU A 26 7.06 -6.17 -11.67
C LEU A 26 7.74 -7.46 -12.17
N GLY A 27 7.30 -8.61 -11.66
CA GLY A 27 7.84 -9.91 -12.07
C GLY A 27 7.36 -10.39 -13.45
N HIS A 28 6.31 -9.78 -13.99
CA HIS A 28 5.72 -10.15 -15.28
C HIS A 28 5.56 -8.94 -16.20
N LYS A 29 6.56 -8.07 -16.24
CA LYS A 29 6.52 -6.84 -17.03
C LYS A 29 6.13 -7.05 -18.49
N ASP A 30 6.61 -8.11 -19.10
CA ASP A 30 6.35 -8.41 -20.51
C ASP A 30 4.86 -8.68 -20.78
N LYS A 31 4.15 -9.22 -19.78
CA LYS A 31 2.73 -9.55 -19.90
C LYS A 31 1.83 -8.40 -19.49
N VAL A 32 2.27 -7.61 -18.52
CA VAL A 32 1.43 -6.61 -17.84
C VAL A 32 1.59 -5.23 -18.44
N SER A 33 2.82 -4.85 -18.82
CA SER A 33 3.10 -3.53 -19.36
C SER A 33 2.30 -3.26 -20.64
N GLY A 34 1.54 -2.17 -20.64
CA GLY A 34 0.73 -1.76 -21.79
C GLY A 34 -0.57 -2.52 -21.98
N SER A 35 -0.91 -3.47 -21.09
CA SER A 35 -2.16 -4.21 -21.16
C SER A 35 -3.34 -3.38 -20.67
N GLU A 36 -4.57 -3.75 -21.13
CA GLU A 36 -5.79 -3.13 -20.62
C GLU A 36 -5.96 -3.37 -19.12
N GLU A 37 -5.60 -4.55 -18.67
CA GLU A 37 -5.63 -4.91 -17.26
C GLU A 37 -4.73 -3.99 -16.43
N SER A 38 -3.52 -3.71 -16.90
CA SER A 38 -2.60 -2.80 -16.23
C SER A 38 -3.17 -1.38 -16.16
N ALA A 39 -3.76 -0.89 -17.25
CA ALA A 39 -4.39 0.43 -17.29
C ALA A 39 -5.55 0.53 -16.31
N LEU A 40 -6.40 -0.51 -16.27
CA LEU A 40 -7.53 -0.57 -15.34
C LEU A 40 -7.05 -0.58 -13.88
N MET A 41 -6.08 -1.43 -13.57
CA MET A 41 -5.54 -1.53 -12.21
C MET A 41 -4.87 -0.22 -11.79
N GLY A 42 -4.15 0.44 -12.69
CA GLY A 42 -3.56 1.75 -12.43
C GLY A 42 -4.62 2.79 -12.08
N ALA A 43 -5.71 2.84 -12.85
CA ALA A 43 -6.80 3.77 -12.61
C ALA A 43 -7.51 3.48 -11.28
N LEU A 44 -7.80 2.22 -10.98
CA LEU A 44 -8.41 1.80 -9.72
C LEU A 44 -7.52 2.14 -8.53
N ASN A 45 -6.23 1.84 -8.65
CA ASN A 45 -5.28 2.12 -7.57
C ASN A 45 -5.15 3.62 -7.30
N GLN A 46 -5.18 4.44 -8.34
CA GLN A 46 -5.15 5.89 -8.17
C GLN A 46 -6.40 6.40 -7.46
N SER A 47 -7.57 5.97 -7.90
CA SER A 47 -8.85 6.39 -7.30
C SER A 47 -9.02 5.93 -5.86
N ILE A 48 -8.81 4.65 -5.61
CA ILE A 48 -8.96 4.06 -4.27
C ILE A 48 -7.82 4.53 -3.37
N GLY A 49 -6.60 4.57 -3.91
CA GLY A 49 -5.42 4.99 -3.16
C GLY A 49 -5.50 6.41 -2.64
N THR A 50 -6.06 7.32 -3.43
CA THR A 50 -6.26 8.70 -2.99
C THR A 50 -7.15 8.75 -1.75
N VAL A 51 -8.27 8.04 -1.77
CA VAL A 51 -9.21 8.00 -0.64
C VAL A 51 -8.59 7.32 0.57
N VAL A 52 -7.99 6.14 0.37
CA VAL A 52 -7.39 5.35 1.45
C VAL A 52 -6.24 6.11 2.11
N ASN A 53 -5.33 6.69 1.32
CA ASN A 53 -4.17 7.39 1.86
C ASN A 53 -4.55 8.70 2.52
N ARG A 54 -5.59 9.36 2.05
CA ARG A 54 -6.11 10.56 2.71
C ARG A 54 -6.52 10.26 4.16
N TYR A 55 -7.12 9.12 4.38
CA TYR A 55 -7.44 8.64 5.73
C TYR A 55 -6.20 8.14 6.47
N ALA A 56 -5.43 7.24 5.83
CA ALA A 56 -4.32 6.53 6.46
C ALA A 56 -3.21 7.45 6.98
N PHE A 57 -2.84 8.46 6.22
CA PHE A 57 -1.78 9.38 6.61
C PHE A 57 -2.20 10.34 7.74
N GLY A 58 -3.46 10.30 8.15
CA GLY A 58 -3.93 11.04 9.32
C GLY A 58 -3.48 10.47 10.66
N ASP A 59 -3.03 9.21 10.66
CA ASP A 59 -2.46 8.56 11.85
C ASP A 59 -1.25 7.74 11.42
N LEU A 60 -0.09 8.35 11.48
CA LEU A 60 1.15 7.76 10.96
C LEU A 60 1.60 6.53 11.73
N GLU A 61 1.38 6.49 13.05
CA GLU A 61 1.71 5.32 13.85
C GLU A 61 0.84 4.12 13.45
N GLN A 62 -0.46 4.34 13.30
CA GLN A 62 -1.37 3.29 12.86
C GLN A 62 -1.04 2.82 11.45
N LEU A 63 -0.66 3.73 10.56
CA LEU A 63 -0.24 3.40 9.21
C LEU A 63 0.98 2.48 9.23
N ARG A 64 1.98 2.77 10.05
CA ARG A 64 3.17 1.92 10.18
C ARG A 64 2.80 0.51 10.65
N GLN A 65 1.92 0.40 11.64
CA GLN A 65 1.45 -0.89 12.14
C GLN A 65 0.70 -1.66 11.05
N THR A 66 -0.11 -0.97 10.27
CA THR A 66 -0.88 -1.58 9.19
C THR A 66 0.03 -2.09 8.07
N ILE A 67 1.06 -1.35 7.70
CA ILE A 67 2.06 -1.79 6.73
C ILE A 67 2.75 -3.06 7.23
N ASP A 68 3.18 -3.07 8.49
CA ASP A 68 3.84 -4.24 9.09
C ASP A 68 2.91 -5.47 9.08
N LYS A 69 1.65 -5.29 9.41
CA LYS A 69 0.65 -6.37 9.38
C LYS A 69 0.40 -6.89 7.97
N ALA A 70 0.36 -6.00 6.98
CA ALA A 70 0.15 -6.39 5.59
C ALA A 70 1.31 -7.24 5.08
N ILE A 71 2.53 -6.86 5.37
CA ILE A 71 3.73 -7.62 5.01
C ILE A 71 3.71 -8.99 5.69
N ALA A 72 3.43 -9.03 6.99
CA ALA A 72 3.36 -10.28 7.76
C ALA A 72 2.28 -11.21 7.24
N TRP A 73 1.13 -10.66 6.89
CA TRP A 73 0.03 -11.44 6.32
C TRP A 73 0.42 -12.07 4.98
N ASP A 74 1.08 -11.32 4.11
CA ASP A 74 1.55 -11.83 2.82
C ASP A 74 2.58 -12.96 3.01
N GLU A 75 3.47 -12.83 3.98
CA GLU A 75 4.45 -13.88 4.29
C GLU A 75 3.78 -15.16 4.80
N SER A 76 2.73 -15.03 5.59
CA SER A 76 2.05 -16.14 6.25
C SER A 76 0.99 -16.82 5.37
N ASN A 77 0.58 -16.18 4.28
CA ASN A 77 -0.49 -16.69 3.43
C ASN A 77 0.03 -16.93 2.01
N PRO A 78 -0.27 -18.09 1.41
CA PRO A 78 0.17 -18.36 0.04
C PRO A 78 -0.55 -17.44 -0.94
N ASN A 79 0.14 -17.13 -2.03
CA ASN A 79 -0.44 -16.42 -3.16
C ASN A 79 -0.58 -17.42 -4.31
N GLU A 80 -1.76 -17.98 -4.46
CA GLU A 80 -2.03 -19.01 -5.48
C GLU A 80 -2.01 -18.43 -6.89
N PHE A 81 -2.43 -17.17 -7.05
CA PHE A 81 -2.42 -16.47 -8.32
C PHE A 81 -1.00 -16.20 -8.82
N CYS A 82 -0.12 -15.79 -7.92
CA CYS A 82 1.29 -15.48 -8.21
C CYS A 82 2.16 -16.03 -7.08
N PRO A 83 2.65 -17.28 -7.22
CA PRO A 83 3.51 -17.85 -6.17
C PRO A 83 4.72 -16.97 -5.90
N LYS A 84 4.95 -16.67 -4.63
CA LYS A 84 6.00 -15.70 -4.20
C LYS A 84 7.38 -16.10 -4.65
N ASP A 85 7.67 -17.40 -4.67
CA ASP A 85 8.99 -17.90 -5.08
C ASP A 85 9.28 -17.63 -6.56
N SER A 86 8.23 -17.56 -7.41
CA SER A 86 8.38 -17.27 -8.84
C SER A 86 8.76 -15.83 -9.11
N VAL A 87 8.57 -14.93 -8.16
CA VAL A 87 8.83 -13.49 -8.29
C VAL A 87 9.62 -12.96 -7.09
N ALA A 88 10.54 -13.77 -6.56
CA ALA A 88 11.24 -13.44 -5.31
C ALA A 88 11.97 -12.09 -5.36
N GLU A 89 12.67 -11.80 -6.47
CA GLU A 89 13.38 -10.53 -6.61
C GLU A 89 12.42 -9.34 -6.70
N ALA A 90 11.35 -9.48 -7.47
CA ALA A 90 10.33 -8.45 -7.62
C ALA A 90 9.66 -8.18 -6.27
N ARG A 91 9.34 -9.24 -5.53
CA ARG A 91 8.73 -9.12 -4.20
C ARG A 91 9.67 -8.41 -3.23
N ALA A 92 10.94 -8.75 -3.22
CA ALA A 92 11.93 -8.11 -2.35
C ALA A 92 12.03 -6.60 -2.64
N GLU A 93 12.00 -6.20 -3.90
CA GLU A 93 12.04 -4.80 -4.32
C GLU A 93 10.79 -4.05 -3.86
N VAL A 94 9.61 -4.64 -4.00
CA VAL A 94 8.35 -4.04 -3.56
C VAL A 94 8.31 -3.91 -2.03
N LEU A 95 8.78 -4.94 -1.32
CA LEU A 95 8.87 -4.88 0.15
C LEU A 95 9.81 -3.76 0.62
N GLU A 96 10.92 -3.58 -0.06
CA GLU A 96 11.83 -2.47 0.26
C GLU A 96 11.15 -1.11 0.06
N GLY A 97 10.39 -0.95 -1.01
CA GLY A 97 9.60 0.26 -1.24
C GLY A 97 8.60 0.55 -0.13
N LEU A 98 7.92 -0.49 0.38
CA LEU A 98 7.02 -0.33 1.52
C LEU A 98 7.76 0.05 2.81
N ARG A 99 8.94 -0.53 3.02
CA ARG A 99 9.78 -0.18 4.18
C ARG A 99 10.27 1.26 4.09
N GLU A 100 10.61 1.73 2.89
CA GLU A 100 10.99 3.13 2.66
C GLU A 100 9.81 4.07 2.94
N LEU A 101 8.61 3.72 2.49
CA LEU A 101 7.41 4.47 2.81
C LEU A 101 7.20 4.54 4.32
N ARG A 102 7.32 3.40 5.00
CA ARG A 102 7.21 3.32 6.45
C ARG A 102 8.23 4.24 7.13
N GLN A 103 9.47 4.21 6.67
CA GLN A 103 10.53 5.05 7.23
C GLN A 103 10.26 6.54 7.00
N SER A 104 9.72 6.91 5.83
CA SER A 104 9.38 8.30 5.56
C SER A 104 8.29 8.83 6.50
N THR A 105 7.39 7.97 6.98
CA THR A 105 6.37 8.38 7.96
C THR A 105 6.97 8.70 9.33
N ILE A 106 8.20 8.26 9.57
CA ILE A 106 8.97 8.61 10.78
C ILE A 106 9.77 9.88 10.52
N ASP A 107 10.58 9.86 9.46
CA ASP A 107 11.54 10.95 9.18
C ASP A 107 10.86 12.25 8.78
N GLN A 108 9.72 12.16 8.10
CA GLN A 108 9.00 13.32 7.58
C GLN A 108 7.65 13.52 8.28
N ALA A 109 7.47 12.95 9.47
CA ALA A 109 6.21 12.99 10.19
C ALA A 109 5.67 14.41 10.38
N ASP A 110 6.52 15.32 10.83
CA ASP A 110 6.12 16.70 11.12
C ASP A 110 5.71 17.44 9.84
N GLU A 111 6.45 17.24 8.76
CA GLU A 111 6.16 17.84 7.48
C GLU A 111 4.87 17.30 6.87
N ILE A 112 4.65 16.00 6.98
CA ILE A 112 3.41 15.35 6.52
C ILE A 112 2.21 15.96 7.26
N ARG A 113 2.30 16.06 8.58
CA ARG A 113 1.23 16.62 9.41
C ARG A 113 0.95 18.08 9.07
N LYS A 114 2.01 18.85 8.86
CA LYS A 114 1.91 20.26 8.49
C LYS A 114 1.21 20.43 7.14
N THR A 115 1.64 19.69 6.14
CA THR A 115 1.06 19.73 4.80
C THR A 115 -0.41 19.34 4.83
N ARG A 116 -0.76 18.31 5.61
CA ARG A 116 -2.15 17.87 5.76
C ARG A 116 -3.00 18.97 6.40
N THR A 117 -2.51 19.61 7.43
CA THR A 117 -3.20 20.72 8.09
C THR A 117 -3.43 21.88 7.12
N GLU A 118 -2.42 22.25 6.34
CA GLU A 118 -2.53 23.28 5.32
C GLU A 118 -3.59 22.97 4.27
N ASN A 119 -3.79 21.68 3.98
CA ASN A 119 -4.78 21.20 3.00
C ASN A 119 -6.15 20.88 3.63
N GLY A 120 -6.35 21.23 4.90
CA GLY A 120 -7.62 21.00 5.61
C GLY A 120 -7.88 19.54 5.97
N LEU A 121 -6.84 18.70 6.01
CA LEU A 121 -6.95 17.29 6.35
C LEU A 121 -6.66 17.06 7.84
N GLU A 122 -7.40 16.12 8.41
CA GLU A 122 -7.29 15.79 9.83
C GLU A 122 -6.05 14.95 10.14
N ASN A 123 -5.39 15.28 11.25
CA ASN A 123 -4.35 14.45 11.86
C ASN A 123 -4.92 13.86 13.15
N ARG A 124 -5.10 12.55 13.16
CA ARG A 124 -5.69 11.85 14.31
C ARG A 124 -4.67 11.54 15.39
#